data_4d48f0c847267392961123ee76798315
#
_entry.id   4d48f0c847267392961123ee76798315
#
_cell.length_a   1.000
_cell.length_b   1.000
_cell.length_c   1.000
_cell.angle_alpha   90.00
_cell.angle_beta   90.00
_cell.angle_gamma   90.00
#
_symmetry.space_group_name_H-M   'P 1'
#
loop_
_entity.id
_entity.type
_entity.pdbx_description
1 polymer ?
#
loop_
_entity_poly.entity_id
_entity_poly.type
_entity_poly.pdbx_seq_one_letter_code
_entity_poly.pdbx_strand_id
1 'polypeptide(L)'
;MKSSWYCSYVPNDRIVIHASKLATCAGLNPFEDAEEFKLEFLNKRTYISPDVKVEQEIESLPQAEKINKIRATTFSNASQVTTALEEIRDLPLSTAIKAKITKDVFCKHGTEQEPIVRSAIREKIKTNTRYKISELPITTLPSGLEVYIGGKHDGIKANSNMLVEIKTRQNKFIGVRDYELVQVHAYMVIFNKRNAELVESFLGEQRTHAIKFDDAFWGKVTDGIAKFFTDLEL
;
A
#
# COMPACT_ATOMS: atom_id res chain seq x y z
N MET A 1 -14.32 -6.08 -12.27
CA MET A 1 -14.33 -5.06 -11.20
C MET A 1 -13.69 -5.66 -9.96
N LYS A 2 -12.44 -5.30 -9.64
CA LYS A 2 -11.83 -5.61 -8.35
C LYS A 2 -12.16 -4.45 -7.43
N SER A 3 -13.16 -4.62 -6.56
CA SER A 3 -13.43 -3.68 -5.49
C SER A 3 -12.21 -3.62 -4.58
N SER A 4 -11.58 -2.45 -4.49
CA SER A 4 -10.48 -2.19 -3.56
C SER A 4 -11.04 -2.13 -2.14
N TRP A 5 -11.13 -3.28 -1.48
CA TRP A 5 -11.55 -3.36 -0.09
C TRP A 5 -10.37 -2.99 0.83
N TYR A 6 -10.13 -1.69 1.01
CA TYR A 6 -9.09 -1.21 1.93
C TYR A 6 -9.52 -1.19 3.40
N CYS A 7 -10.82 -1.29 3.64
CA CYS A 7 -11.39 -1.43 4.96
C CYS A 7 -12.69 -2.22 4.86
N SER A 8 -12.93 -3.15 5.74
CA SER A 8 -14.17 -3.93 5.81
C SER A 8 -14.81 -3.77 7.18
N TYR A 9 -16.09 -3.42 7.19
CA TYR A 9 -16.95 -3.59 8.35
C TYR A 9 -17.35 -5.07 8.40
N VAL A 10 -16.90 -5.77 9.43
CA VAL A 10 -17.30 -7.16 9.66
C VAL A 10 -18.50 -7.14 10.62
N PRO A 11 -19.59 -7.90 10.37
CA PRO A 11 -20.64 -8.04 11.36
C PRO A 11 -20.01 -8.53 12.68
N ASN A 12 -20.24 -7.84 13.78
CA ASN A 12 -19.79 -8.00 15.15
C ASN A 12 -18.90 -6.83 15.65
N ASP A 13 -19.26 -5.57 15.31
CA ASP A 13 -18.66 -4.37 15.87
C ASP A 13 -17.13 -4.27 15.70
N ARG A 14 -16.63 -4.70 14.55
CA ARG A 14 -15.21 -4.70 14.22
C ARG A 14 -14.91 -3.88 12.97
N ILE A 15 -13.87 -3.07 13.04
CA ILE A 15 -13.30 -2.37 11.90
C ILE A 15 -11.98 -3.06 11.54
N VAL A 16 -11.77 -3.44 10.28
CA VAL A 16 -10.48 -3.96 9.80
C VAL A 16 -9.90 -2.98 8.80
N ILE A 17 -8.73 -2.42 9.09
CA ILE A 17 -7.99 -1.51 8.19
C ILE A 17 -6.87 -2.31 7.52
N HIS A 18 -6.67 -2.12 6.22
CA HIS A 18 -5.53 -2.69 5.53
C HIS A 18 -4.23 -1.99 5.96
N ALA A 19 -3.17 -2.77 6.22
CA ALA A 19 -1.88 -2.27 6.69
C ALA A 19 -1.31 -1.12 5.83
N SER A 20 -1.53 -1.14 4.51
CA SER A 20 -1.10 -0.08 3.60
C SER A 20 -1.88 1.24 3.74
N LYS A 21 -3.01 1.25 4.44
CA LYS A 21 -3.85 2.45 4.68
C LYS A 21 -3.69 3.03 6.09
N LEU A 22 -2.99 2.34 6.97
CA LEU A 22 -2.78 2.82 8.34
C LEU A 22 -2.07 4.16 8.39
N ALA A 23 -1.08 4.36 7.54
CA ALA A 23 -0.35 5.63 7.49
C ALA A 23 -1.27 6.81 7.12
N THR A 24 -2.25 6.59 6.25
CA THR A 24 -3.28 7.59 5.90
C THR A 24 -4.16 7.90 7.10
N CYS A 25 -4.68 6.87 7.79
CA CYS A 25 -5.47 7.05 9.00
C CYS A 25 -4.69 7.76 10.11
N ALA A 26 -3.41 7.46 10.26
CA ALA A 26 -2.53 8.07 11.26
C ALA A 26 -2.03 9.49 10.88
N GLY A 27 -2.40 10.01 9.69
CA GLY A 27 -1.93 11.31 9.19
C GLY A 27 -0.45 11.34 8.82
N LEU A 28 0.16 10.18 8.55
CA LEU A 28 1.59 10.02 8.25
C LEU A 28 1.86 9.74 6.77
N ASN A 29 0.83 9.70 5.92
CA ASN A 29 0.98 9.52 4.48
C ASN A 29 0.82 10.86 3.75
N PRO A 30 1.90 11.49 3.23
CA PRO A 30 1.81 12.77 2.56
C PRO A 30 1.18 12.71 1.15
N PHE A 31 0.90 11.52 0.65
CA PHE A 31 0.39 11.29 -0.71
C PHE A 31 -1.09 10.92 -0.75
N GLU A 32 -1.72 10.72 0.41
CA GLU A 32 -3.14 10.39 0.52
C GLU A 32 -3.83 11.31 1.50
N ASP A 33 -5.02 11.79 1.13
CA ASP A 33 -5.83 12.65 1.97
C ASP A 33 -6.64 11.80 2.96
N ALA A 34 -6.46 12.05 4.25
CA ALA A 34 -7.20 11.36 5.31
C ALA A 34 -8.70 11.68 5.27
N GLU A 35 -9.08 12.92 4.90
CA GLU A 35 -10.49 13.31 4.81
C GLU A 35 -11.18 12.63 3.63
N GLU A 36 -10.48 12.49 2.49
CA GLU A 36 -10.99 11.70 1.37
C GLU A 36 -11.20 10.25 1.78
N PHE A 37 -10.25 9.66 2.50
CA PHE A 37 -10.38 8.29 3.00
C PHE A 37 -11.52 8.14 4.02
N LYS A 38 -11.78 9.14 4.87
CA LYS A 38 -12.97 9.18 5.74
C LYS A 38 -14.26 9.13 4.93
N LEU A 39 -14.38 9.94 3.89
CA LEU A 39 -15.56 9.94 3.02
C LEU A 39 -15.76 8.60 2.32
N GLU A 40 -14.68 7.99 1.82
CA GLU A 40 -14.73 6.64 1.24
C GLU A 40 -15.22 5.61 2.27
N PHE A 41 -14.76 5.72 3.51
CA PHE A 41 -15.15 4.82 4.61
C PHE A 41 -16.64 4.97 4.99
N LEU A 42 -17.12 6.20 5.19
CA LEU A 42 -18.51 6.49 5.59
C LEU A 42 -19.52 6.14 4.49
N ASN A 43 -19.18 6.41 3.25
CA ASN A 43 -20.11 6.36 2.13
C ASN A 43 -19.86 5.16 1.19
N LYS A 44 -19.39 4.04 1.69
CA LYS A 44 -18.98 2.85 0.91
C LYS A 44 -19.94 2.43 -0.21
N ARG A 45 -21.24 2.73 -0.09
CA ARG A 45 -22.26 2.35 -1.10
C ARG A 45 -22.52 3.44 -2.14
N THR A 46 -22.27 4.70 -1.80
CA THR A 46 -22.64 5.87 -2.62
C THR A 46 -21.44 6.73 -3.01
N TYR A 47 -20.32 6.61 -2.30
CA TYR A 47 -19.12 7.36 -2.60
C TYR A 47 -18.41 6.78 -3.82
N ILE A 48 -18.29 7.59 -4.85
CA ILE A 48 -17.46 7.31 -6.01
C ILE A 48 -16.14 8.03 -5.80
N SER A 49 -15.09 7.28 -5.47
CA SER A 49 -13.77 7.89 -5.24
C SER A 49 -13.28 8.63 -6.49
N PRO A 50 -12.44 9.67 -6.33
CA PRO A 50 -11.80 10.35 -7.45
C PRO A 50 -11.09 9.37 -8.40
N ASP A 51 -10.43 8.35 -7.89
CA ASP A 51 -9.78 7.29 -8.68
C ASP A 51 -10.80 6.55 -9.57
N VAL A 52 -12.02 6.28 -9.10
CA VAL A 52 -13.09 5.63 -9.90
C VAL A 52 -13.63 6.58 -10.95
N LYS A 53 -13.81 7.87 -10.63
CA LYS A 53 -14.25 8.87 -11.62
C LYS A 53 -13.24 9.01 -12.74
N VAL A 54 -11.94 9.09 -12.41
CA VAL A 54 -10.85 9.14 -13.40
C VAL A 54 -10.81 7.87 -14.24
N GLU A 55 -11.07 6.68 -13.65
CA GLU A 55 -11.14 5.43 -14.41
C GLU A 55 -12.29 5.43 -15.43
N GLN A 56 -13.47 5.88 -15.02
CA GLN A 56 -14.62 6.03 -15.94
C GLN A 56 -14.32 7.03 -17.07
N GLU A 57 -13.60 8.12 -16.73
CA GLU A 57 -13.16 9.08 -17.72
C GLU A 57 -12.17 8.43 -18.72
N ILE A 58 -11.18 7.66 -18.24
CA ILE A 58 -10.24 6.92 -19.09
C ILE A 58 -10.97 5.99 -20.04
N GLU A 59 -11.96 5.21 -19.54
CA GLU A 59 -12.74 4.27 -20.36
C GLU A 59 -13.51 4.97 -21.49
N SER A 60 -13.88 6.22 -21.31
CA SER A 60 -14.62 7.02 -22.30
C SER A 60 -13.72 7.71 -23.35
N LEU A 61 -12.41 7.70 -23.18
CA LEU A 61 -11.47 8.38 -24.09
C LEU A 61 -11.31 7.65 -25.42
N PRO A 62 -11.12 8.38 -26.53
CA PRO A 62 -10.74 7.77 -27.80
C PRO A 62 -9.44 6.95 -27.72
N GLN A 63 -8.54 7.28 -26.77
CA GLN A 63 -7.26 6.62 -26.53
C GLN A 63 -7.33 5.49 -25.49
N ALA A 64 -8.52 5.12 -25.00
CA ALA A 64 -8.70 4.13 -23.93
C ALA A 64 -7.99 2.80 -24.23
N GLU A 65 -8.09 2.30 -25.45
CA GLU A 65 -7.43 1.06 -25.86
C GLU A 65 -5.89 1.15 -25.74
N LYS A 66 -5.28 2.25 -26.22
CA LYS A 66 -3.85 2.49 -26.12
C LYS A 66 -3.41 2.58 -24.66
N ILE A 67 -4.14 3.32 -23.84
CA ILE A 67 -3.88 3.47 -22.40
C ILE A 67 -3.94 2.11 -21.70
N ASN A 68 -4.99 1.34 -21.94
CA ASN A 68 -5.18 0.03 -21.33
C ASN A 68 -4.10 -0.97 -21.77
N LYS A 69 -3.65 -0.90 -23.02
CA LYS A 69 -2.52 -1.70 -23.49
C LYS A 69 -1.23 -1.39 -22.72
N ILE A 70 -0.91 -0.11 -22.52
CA ILE A 70 0.26 0.31 -21.72
C ILE A 70 0.14 -0.18 -20.27
N ARG A 71 -1.02 0.02 -19.63
CA ARG A 71 -1.29 -0.45 -18.25
C ARG A 71 -1.22 -1.97 -18.12
N ALA A 72 -1.59 -2.71 -19.18
CA ALA A 72 -1.54 -4.17 -19.21
C ALA A 72 -0.14 -4.73 -19.49
N THR A 73 0.75 -3.94 -20.07
CA THR A 73 2.09 -4.39 -20.47
C THR A 73 2.94 -4.72 -19.24
N THR A 74 3.69 -5.83 -19.32
CA THR A 74 4.73 -6.20 -18.37
C THR A 74 6.06 -5.63 -18.84
N PHE A 75 6.71 -4.85 -17.99
CA PHE A 75 7.98 -4.19 -18.28
C PHE A 75 9.13 -4.91 -17.57
N SER A 76 10.19 -5.19 -18.31
CA SER A 76 11.38 -5.89 -17.75
C SER A 76 12.23 -4.98 -16.87
N ASN A 77 12.17 -3.66 -17.06
CA ASN A 77 12.96 -2.68 -16.30
C ASN A 77 12.31 -1.29 -16.29
N ALA A 78 12.81 -0.44 -15.40
CA ALA A 78 12.30 0.92 -15.22
C ALA A 78 12.45 1.82 -16.47
N SER A 79 13.44 1.60 -17.32
CA SER A 79 13.62 2.37 -18.55
C SER A 79 12.45 2.15 -19.52
N GLN A 80 12.01 0.90 -19.69
CA GLN A 80 10.84 0.59 -20.52
C GLN A 80 9.55 1.22 -19.96
N VAL A 81 9.40 1.24 -18.62
CA VAL A 81 8.29 1.95 -17.96
C VAL A 81 8.33 3.43 -18.31
N THR A 82 9.50 4.07 -18.20
CA THR A 82 9.67 5.50 -18.50
C THR A 82 9.30 5.79 -19.96
N THR A 83 9.82 5.00 -20.91
CA THR A 83 9.50 5.16 -22.35
C THR A 83 7.99 5.04 -22.61
N ALA A 84 7.33 4.05 -22.00
CA ALA A 84 5.88 3.87 -22.17
C ALA A 84 5.07 5.05 -21.58
N LEU A 85 5.54 5.61 -20.46
CA LEU A 85 4.91 6.77 -19.84
C LEU A 85 5.16 8.08 -20.62
N GLU A 86 6.26 8.19 -21.36
CA GLU A 86 6.47 9.30 -22.29
C GLU A 86 5.40 9.35 -23.37
N GLU A 87 5.00 8.20 -23.88
CA GLU A 87 3.88 8.13 -24.83
C GLU A 87 2.54 8.65 -24.25
N ILE A 88 2.33 8.44 -22.93
CA ILE A 88 1.15 8.97 -22.23
C ILE A 88 1.27 10.47 -21.97
N ARG A 89 2.49 10.95 -21.66
CA ARG A 89 2.74 12.37 -21.40
C ARG A 89 2.35 13.24 -22.60
N ASP A 90 2.62 12.75 -23.79
CA ASP A 90 2.41 13.50 -25.02
C ASP A 90 0.93 13.47 -25.50
N LEU A 91 0.08 12.65 -24.87
CA LEU A 91 -1.36 12.66 -25.15
C LEU A 91 -2.05 13.90 -24.53
N PRO A 92 -3.12 14.42 -25.17
CA PRO A 92 -3.91 15.54 -24.66
C PRO A 92 -4.85 15.10 -23.53
N LEU A 93 -4.29 14.62 -22.43
CA LEU A 93 -5.00 14.11 -21.27
C LEU A 93 -4.88 15.07 -20.08
N SER A 94 -5.87 15.07 -19.19
CA SER A 94 -5.82 15.82 -17.94
C SER A 94 -4.67 15.34 -17.03
N THR A 95 -4.20 16.23 -16.16
CA THR A 95 -3.15 15.90 -15.19
C THR A 95 -3.56 14.74 -14.29
N ALA A 96 -4.83 14.70 -13.88
CA ALA A 96 -5.37 13.63 -13.04
C ALA A 96 -5.30 12.26 -13.74
N ILE A 97 -5.70 12.20 -15.01
CA ILE A 97 -5.60 10.97 -15.82
C ILE A 97 -4.16 10.53 -15.96
N LYS A 98 -3.24 11.44 -16.31
CA LYS A 98 -1.80 11.13 -16.43
C LYS A 98 -1.23 10.60 -15.12
N ALA A 99 -1.57 11.22 -14.00
CA ALA A 99 -1.13 10.79 -12.67
C ALA A 99 -1.65 9.39 -12.33
N LYS A 100 -2.93 9.12 -12.60
CA LYS A 100 -3.56 7.80 -12.38
C LYS A 100 -2.88 6.70 -13.19
N ILE A 101 -2.68 6.91 -14.51
CA ILE A 101 -2.03 5.94 -15.39
C ILE A 101 -0.59 5.69 -14.90
N THR A 102 0.14 6.74 -14.57
CA THR A 102 1.51 6.65 -14.05
C THR A 102 1.56 5.80 -12.77
N LYS A 103 0.66 6.08 -11.82
CA LYS A 103 0.52 5.31 -10.57
C LYS A 103 0.27 3.83 -10.86
N ASP A 104 -0.69 3.52 -11.73
CA ASP A 104 -1.08 2.13 -12.04
C ASP A 104 0.07 1.35 -12.69
N VAL A 105 0.75 1.95 -13.66
CA VAL A 105 1.90 1.32 -14.34
C VAL A 105 3.04 1.05 -13.37
N PHE A 106 3.38 2.00 -12.50
CA PHE A 106 4.44 1.80 -11.51
C PHE A 106 4.05 0.79 -10.42
N CYS A 107 2.81 0.81 -9.95
CA CYS A 107 2.34 -0.18 -8.97
C CYS A 107 2.38 -1.59 -9.54
N LYS A 108 1.95 -1.77 -10.79
CA LYS A 108 2.01 -3.05 -11.47
C LYS A 108 3.45 -3.51 -11.65
N HIS A 109 4.33 -2.64 -12.18
CA HIS A 109 5.75 -2.95 -12.35
C HIS A 109 6.39 -3.36 -11.00
N GLY A 110 6.12 -2.61 -9.93
CA GLY A 110 6.61 -2.95 -8.59
C GLY A 110 6.21 -4.37 -8.18
N THR A 111 4.93 -4.72 -8.30
CA THR A 111 4.43 -6.05 -7.97
C THR A 111 5.06 -7.15 -8.83
N GLU A 112 5.27 -6.91 -10.13
CA GLU A 112 5.91 -7.86 -11.04
C GLU A 112 7.41 -8.06 -10.72
N GLN A 113 8.08 -7.04 -10.17
CA GLN A 113 9.49 -7.13 -9.75
C GLN A 113 9.68 -7.86 -8.40
N GLU A 114 8.68 -7.90 -7.53
CA GLU A 114 8.82 -8.54 -6.21
C GLU A 114 9.40 -9.97 -6.25
N PRO A 115 8.94 -10.89 -7.12
CA PRO A 115 9.52 -12.24 -7.20
C PRO A 115 11.01 -12.22 -7.58
N ILE A 116 11.42 -11.31 -8.48
CA ILE A 116 12.79 -11.15 -8.95
C ILE A 116 13.66 -10.65 -7.80
N VAL A 117 13.23 -9.57 -7.14
CA VAL A 117 13.92 -9.00 -5.98
C VAL A 117 14.05 -10.04 -4.88
N ARG A 118 12.96 -10.77 -4.60
CA ARG A 118 12.93 -11.83 -3.58
C ARG A 118 13.92 -12.94 -3.87
N SER A 119 14.04 -13.36 -5.13
CA SER A 119 14.99 -14.43 -5.53
C SER A 119 16.44 -14.02 -5.38
N ALA A 120 16.75 -12.73 -5.46
CA ALA A 120 18.08 -12.17 -5.30
C ALA A 120 18.49 -11.93 -3.84
N ILE A 121 17.55 -12.04 -2.88
CA ILE A 121 17.86 -11.95 -1.46
C ILE A 121 18.63 -13.22 -1.04
N ARG A 122 19.80 -13.02 -0.41
CA ARG A 122 20.73 -14.09 -0.05
C ARG A 122 20.08 -15.23 0.77
N GLU A 123 19.21 -14.90 1.69
CA GLU A 123 18.48 -15.87 2.50
C GLU A 123 17.16 -16.24 1.84
N LYS A 124 16.84 -17.55 1.79
CA LYS A 124 15.58 -18.05 1.23
C LYS A 124 14.38 -17.38 1.93
N ILE A 125 13.49 -16.83 1.13
CA ILE A 125 12.26 -16.19 1.59
C ILE A 125 11.10 -17.17 1.48
N LYS A 126 10.40 -17.38 2.59
CA LYS A 126 9.09 -18.05 2.62
C LYS A 126 8.03 -16.99 2.35
N THR A 127 7.24 -17.18 1.30
CA THR A 127 6.12 -16.29 0.96
C THR A 127 4.87 -16.72 1.70
N ASN A 128 4.26 -15.81 2.45
CA ASN A 128 2.92 -16.02 2.97
C ASN A 128 1.92 -15.42 1.98
N THR A 129 1.20 -16.26 1.28
CA THR A 129 0.18 -15.81 0.32
C THR A 129 -1.18 -15.52 0.97
N ARG A 130 -1.33 -15.79 2.27
CA ARG A 130 -2.59 -15.60 2.98
C ARG A 130 -2.64 -14.23 3.65
N TYR A 131 -3.75 -13.55 3.44
CA TYR A 131 -4.13 -12.38 4.22
C TYR A 131 -4.39 -12.81 5.67
N LYS A 132 -3.84 -12.07 6.64
CA LYS A 132 -4.04 -12.28 8.06
C LYS A 132 -4.57 -11.00 8.71
N ILE A 133 -5.46 -11.14 9.69
CA ILE A 133 -5.90 -10.04 10.56
C ILE A 133 -5.17 -10.20 11.89
N SER A 134 -4.86 -9.09 12.57
CA SER A 134 -4.25 -9.09 13.89
C SER A 134 -5.12 -9.88 14.89
N GLU A 135 -4.48 -10.56 15.83
CA GLU A 135 -5.18 -11.38 16.83
C GLU A 135 -5.93 -10.52 17.85
N LEU A 136 -5.38 -9.33 18.14
CA LEU A 136 -5.95 -8.36 19.05
C LEU A 136 -6.29 -7.06 18.31
N PRO A 137 -7.26 -6.28 18.80
CA PRO A 137 -7.50 -4.94 18.29
C PRO A 137 -6.27 -4.07 18.57
N ILE A 138 -5.97 -3.15 17.64
CA ILE A 138 -4.89 -2.16 17.82
C ILE A 138 -5.36 -0.97 18.67
N THR A 139 -6.67 -0.74 18.68
CA THR A 139 -7.32 0.24 19.56
C THR A 139 -8.81 -0.10 19.69
N THR A 140 -9.42 0.38 20.77
CA THR A 140 -10.88 0.34 20.97
C THR A 140 -11.38 1.77 21.04
N LEU A 141 -12.39 2.10 20.26
CA LEU A 141 -12.99 3.44 20.22
C LEU A 141 -13.88 3.71 21.45
N PRO A 142 -14.17 4.96 21.75
CA PRO A 142 -15.11 5.30 22.86
C PRO A 142 -16.50 4.66 22.71
N SER A 143 -16.94 4.39 21.47
CA SER A 143 -18.17 3.66 21.16
C SER A 143 -18.15 2.16 21.48
N GLY A 144 -17.00 1.63 21.88
CA GLY A 144 -16.76 0.20 22.09
C GLY A 144 -16.38 -0.57 20.81
N LEU A 145 -16.34 0.09 19.65
CA LEU A 145 -15.90 -0.52 18.40
C LEU A 145 -14.39 -0.85 18.46
N GLU A 146 -14.05 -2.08 18.10
CA GLU A 146 -12.68 -2.56 18.04
C GLU A 146 -12.07 -2.39 16.64
N VAL A 147 -10.87 -1.84 16.57
CA VAL A 147 -10.12 -1.63 15.31
C VAL A 147 -9.02 -2.67 15.20
N TYR A 148 -9.08 -3.45 14.16
CA TYR A 148 -8.10 -4.47 13.77
C TYR A 148 -7.34 -4.02 12.53
N ILE A 149 -6.19 -4.63 12.30
CA ILE A 149 -5.41 -4.45 11.08
C ILE A 149 -5.31 -5.76 10.33
N GLY A 150 -5.36 -5.67 9.02
CA GLY A 150 -5.21 -6.82 8.15
C GLY A 150 -4.18 -6.56 7.05
N GLY A 151 -3.50 -7.61 6.62
CA GLY A 151 -2.51 -7.47 5.57
C GLY A 151 -1.80 -8.74 5.19
N LYS A 152 -0.94 -8.60 4.19
CA LYS A 152 -0.11 -9.66 3.64
C LYS A 152 1.27 -9.06 3.37
N HIS A 153 2.30 -9.63 4.00
CA HIS A 153 3.69 -9.24 3.79
C HIS A 153 4.29 -9.91 2.55
N ASP A 154 5.44 -9.43 2.07
CA ASP A 154 6.12 -9.97 0.89
C ASP A 154 6.91 -11.24 1.20
N GLY A 155 7.33 -11.44 2.44
CA GLY A 155 8.00 -12.67 2.84
C GLY A 155 8.50 -12.73 4.27
N ILE A 156 8.96 -13.93 4.64
CA ILE A 156 9.67 -14.17 5.90
C ILE A 156 10.95 -14.95 5.56
N LYS A 157 12.09 -14.50 6.06
CA LYS A 157 13.35 -15.19 5.95
C LYS A 157 13.31 -16.55 6.65
N ALA A 158 13.78 -17.60 5.97
CA ALA A 158 13.59 -18.98 6.43
C ALA A 158 14.35 -19.29 7.72
N ASN A 159 15.57 -18.74 7.88
CA ASN A 159 16.44 -19.02 9.02
C ASN A 159 16.31 -17.99 10.14
N SER A 160 16.36 -16.71 9.78
CA SER A 160 16.28 -15.61 10.78
C SER A 160 14.85 -15.33 11.25
N ASN A 161 13.84 -15.90 10.57
CA ASN A 161 12.42 -15.66 10.85
C ASN A 161 12.02 -14.19 10.80
N MET A 162 12.78 -13.40 10.06
CA MET A 162 12.62 -11.95 9.93
C MET A 162 11.61 -11.63 8.83
N LEU A 163 10.70 -10.72 9.10
CA LEU A 163 9.74 -10.21 8.14
C LEU A 163 10.46 -9.39 7.06
N VAL A 164 10.02 -9.52 5.81
CA VAL A 164 10.58 -8.77 4.67
C VAL A 164 9.45 -8.04 3.96
N GLU A 165 9.68 -6.76 3.73
CA GLU A 165 8.88 -5.88 2.85
C GLU A 165 9.77 -5.42 1.70
N ILE A 166 9.27 -5.46 0.47
CA ILE A 166 10.01 -5.10 -0.74
C ILE A 166 9.45 -3.82 -1.35
N LYS A 167 10.33 -2.89 -1.68
CA LYS A 167 9.96 -1.62 -2.35
C LYS A 167 10.79 -1.44 -3.61
N THR A 168 10.17 -1.62 -4.77
CA THR A 168 10.79 -1.28 -6.06
C THR A 168 10.76 0.23 -6.25
N ARG A 169 11.94 0.83 -6.37
CA ARG A 169 12.11 2.28 -6.54
C ARG A 169 12.16 2.64 -8.03
N GLN A 170 11.67 3.83 -8.34
CA GLN A 170 11.58 4.32 -9.73
C GLN A 170 12.83 5.07 -10.19
N ASN A 171 13.35 5.96 -9.34
CA ASN A 171 14.39 6.91 -9.73
C ASN A 171 15.70 6.74 -8.96
N LYS A 172 15.63 6.39 -7.68
CA LYS A 172 16.79 6.24 -6.78
C LYS A 172 16.39 5.53 -5.49
N PHE A 173 17.36 5.09 -4.73
CA PHE A 173 17.15 4.70 -3.33
C PHE A 173 16.77 5.94 -2.50
N ILE A 174 15.75 5.82 -1.67
CA ILE A 174 15.22 6.92 -0.86
C ILE A 174 15.20 6.63 0.65
N GLY A 175 15.59 5.42 1.03
CA GLY A 175 15.50 4.92 2.40
C GLY A 175 14.06 4.61 2.83
N VAL A 176 13.89 4.35 4.11
CA VAL A 176 12.57 4.06 4.71
C VAL A 176 11.82 5.37 4.96
N ARG A 177 10.58 5.46 4.50
CA ARG A 177 9.69 6.59 4.73
C ARG A 177 8.73 6.28 5.87
N ASP A 178 8.23 7.32 6.55
CA ASP A 178 7.33 7.14 7.71
C ASP A 178 6.10 6.30 7.37
N TYR A 179 5.47 6.53 6.22
CA TYR A 179 4.30 5.74 5.78
C TYR A 179 4.65 4.28 5.49
N GLU A 180 5.88 3.97 5.05
CA GLU A 180 6.37 2.60 4.86
C GLU A 180 6.72 1.97 6.22
N LEU A 181 7.27 2.77 7.13
CA LEU A 181 7.57 2.33 8.50
C LEU A 181 6.29 1.93 9.23
N VAL A 182 5.19 2.69 9.08
CA VAL A 182 3.86 2.32 9.59
C VAL A 182 3.40 0.96 9.04
N GLN A 183 3.52 0.74 7.74
CA GLN A 183 3.14 -0.52 7.11
C GLN A 183 3.96 -1.70 7.63
N VAL A 184 5.27 -1.54 7.79
CA VAL A 184 6.16 -2.58 8.33
C VAL A 184 5.82 -2.89 9.79
N HIS A 185 5.57 -1.87 10.63
CA HIS A 185 5.13 -2.08 12.02
C HIS A 185 3.79 -2.81 12.09
N ALA A 186 2.84 -2.46 11.21
CA ALA A 186 1.57 -3.17 11.12
C ALA A 186 1.77 -4.66 10.81
N TYR A 187 2.63 -5.00 9.87
CA TYR A 187 2.96 -6.40 9.61
C TYR A 187 3.65 -7.07 10.79
N MET A 188 4.53 -6.37 11.50
CA MET A 188 5.14 -6.91 12.71
C MET A 188 4.09 -7.25 13.78
N VAL A 189 3.05 -6.42 13.94
CA VAL A 189 1.92 -6.71 14.84
C VAL A 189 1.10 -7.90 14.33
N ILE A 190 0.66 -7.89 13.05
CA ILE A 190 -0.18 -8.95 12.47
C ILE A 190 0.49 -10.33 12.59
N PHE A 191 1.81 -10.39 12.39
CA PHE A 191 2.57 -11.65 12.35
C PHE A 191 3.37 -11.94 13.60
N ASN A 192 3.16 -11.16 14.66
CA ASN A 192 3.86 -11.27 15.96
C ASN A 192 5.38 -11.31 15.78
N LYS A 193 5.93 -10.28 15.15
CA LYS A 193 7.37 -10.10 14.91
C LYS A 193 7.87 -8.82 15.56
N ARG A 194 9.14 -8.81 15.98
CA ARG A 194 9.79 -7.61 16.54
C ARG A 194 10.92 -7.08 15.65
N ASN A 195 11.23 -7.79 14.57
CA ASN A 195 12.26 -7.39 13.62
C ASN A 195 11.77 -7.62 12.19
N ALA A 196 12.09 -6.69 11.32
CA ALA A 196 11.79 -6.74 9.90
C ALA A 196 12.93 -6.16 9.08
N GLU A 197 12.89 -6.38 7.80
CA GLU A 197 13.73 -5.70 6.82
C GLU A 197 12.85 -5.08 5.73
N LEU A 198 13.14 -3.84 5.38
CA LEU A 198 12.67 -3.24 4.15
C LEU A 198 13.79 -3.33 3.12
N VAL A 199 13.50 -3.98 2.00
CA VAL A 199 14.43 -4.15 0.89
C VAL A 199 14.03 -3.23 -0.24
N GLU A 200 14.83 -2.20 -0.48
CA GLU A 200 14.68 -1.37 -1.68
C GLU A 200 15.38 -2.03 -2.86
N SER A 201 14.74 -2.00 -4.02
CA SER A 201 15.34 -2.40 -5.29
C SER A 201 15.27 -1.27 -6.31
N PHE A 202 16.39 -0.99 -6.95
CA PHE A 202 16.50 0.00 -8.02
C PHE A 202 17.55 -0.44 -9.04
N LEU A 203 17.17 -0.53 -10.31
CA LEU A 203 18.05 -0.96 -11.43
C LEU A 203 18.82 -2.27 -11.17
N GLY A 204 18.18 -3.23 -10.47
CA GLY A 204 18.79 -4.52 -10.14
C GLY A 204 19.68 -4.51 -8.88
N GLU A 205 20.00 -3.34 -8.35
CA GLU A 205 20.66 -3.21 -7.06
C GLU A 205 19.68 -3.31 -5.91
N GLN A 206 20.16 -3.73 -4.74
CA GLN A 206 19.34 -3.84 -3.52
C GLN A 206 20.02 -3.14 -2.35
N ARG A 207 19.19 -2.47 -1.52
CA ARG A 207 19.58 -1.95 -0.21
C ARG A 207 18.62 -2.46 0.83
N THR A 208 19.17 -2.94 1.94
CA THR A 208 18.38 -3.51 3.04
C THR A 208 18.45 -2.60 4.26
N HIS A 209 17.30 -2.29 4.82
CA HIS A 209 17.14 -1.50 6.04
C HIS A 209 16.58 -2.39 7.13
N ALA A 210 17.36 -2.62 8.19
CA ALA A 210 16.88 -3.36 9.36
C ALA A 210 15.95 -2.46 10.18
N ILE A 211 14.78 -2.98 10.53
CA ILE A 211 13.75 -2.27 11.30
C ILE A 211 13.45 -3.10 12.53
N LYS A 212 13.59 -2.48 13.70
CA LYS A 212 13.11 -3.03 14.99
C LYS A 212 11.77 -2.40 15.32
N PHE A 213 10.91 -3.16 15.94
CA PHE A 213 9.63 -2.64 16.41
C PHE A 213 9.88 -1.57 17.48
N ASP A 214 9.31 -0.39 17.25
CA ASP A 214 9.38 0.76 18.16
C ASP A 214 7.98 0.96 18.77
N ASP A 215 7.88 0.66 20.06
CA ASP A 215 6.62 0.75 20.80
C ASP A 215 6.13 2.21 20.89
N ALA A 216 7.05 3.19 21.00
CA ALA A 216 6.68 4.60 21.08
C ALA A 216 6.17 5.13 19.72
N PHE A 217 6.82 4.74 18.63
CA PHE A 217 6.33 5.05 17.28
C PHE A 217 4.97 4.40 17.04
N TRP A 218 4.81 3.12 17.39
CA TRP A 218 3.55 2.42 17.24
C TRP A 218 2.42 3.03 18.06
N GLY A 219 2.71 3.49 19.29
CA GLY A 219 1.75 4.25 20.10
C GLY A 219 1.22 5.49 19.39
N LYS A 220 2.10 6.30 18.77
CA LYS A 220 1.68 7.46 17.96
C LYS A 220 0.79 7.07 16.78
N VAL A 221 1.08 5.94 16.13
CA VAL A 221 0.27 5.43 15.02
C VAL A 221 -1.13 5.06 15.52
N THR A 222 -1.23 4.31 16.62
CA THR A 222 -2.53 3.90 17.18
C THR A 222 -3.34 5.08 17.71
N ASP A 223 -2.71 6.09 18.30
CA ASP A 223 -3.36 7.32 18.72
C ASP A 223 -3.93 8.09 17.53
N GLY A 224 -3.17 8.19 16.42
CA GLY A 224 -3.63 8.81 15.19
C GLY A 224 -4.84 8.07 14.59
N ILE A 225 -4.82 6.74 14.62
CA ILE A 225 -5.94 5.90 14.16
C ILE A 225 -7.17 6.08 15.06
N ALA A 226 -6.99 6.09 16.38
CA ALA A 226 -8.09 6.31 17.32
C ALA A 226 -8.74 7.68 17.07
N LYS A 227 -7.94 8.74 16.89
CA LYS A 227 -8.43 10.08 16.54
C LYS A 227 -9.19 10.07 15.22
N PHE A 228 -8.63 9.44 14.16
CA PHE A 228 -9.27 9.34 12.84
C PHE A 228 -10.71 8.80 12.94
N PHE A 229 -10.94 7.74 13.72
CA PHE A 229 -12.25 7.12 13.89
C PHE A 229 -13.15 7.87 14.88
N THR A 230 -12.59 8.52 15.91
CA THR A 230 -13.36 9.37 16.83
C THR A 230 -13.95 10.55 16.07
N ASP A 231 -13.20 11.16 15.15
CA ASP A 231 -13.67 12.26 14.30
C ASP A 231 -14.76 11.80 13.29
N LEU A 232 -14.99 10.51 13.12
CA LEU A 232 -16.06 9.94 12.29
C LEU A 232 -17.36 9.74 13.05
N GLU A 233 -17.42 10.04 14.35
CA GLU A 233 -18.60 9.83 15.23
C GLU A 233 -19.15 8.39 15.17
N LEU A 234 -18.25 7.38 15.02
CA LEU A 234 -18.57 5.96 14.93
C LEU A 234 -18.64 5.32 16.32
#